data_a8b2bf730f3beccd1ffc184fc9fc1de8
#
_entry.id   a8b2bf730f3beccd1ffc184fc9fc1de8
#
_cell.length_a   1.000
_cell.length_b   1.000
_cell.length_c   1.000
_cell.angle_alpha   90.00
_cell.angle_beta   90.00
_cell.angle_gamma   90.00
#
_symmetry.space_group_name_H-M   'P 1'
#
loop_
_entity.id
_entity.type
_entity.pdbx_description
1 polymer ?
#
loop_
_entity_poly.entity_id
_entity_poly.type
_entity_poly.pdbx_seq_one_letter_code
_entity_poly.pdbx_strand_id
1 'polypeptide(L)'
;MKIKIIDTGNANFLSLYRAIKLFESNVEISSNPKEILKADKIFLPGVGAFKNCINNLKLKGIFDTLKKIDKEQIPIMGICLGMQILFDNSNEFGETEGLGLIKGDIRNLNSINSEKTFKIPSIGWIETISNNNFKKISNIIENKFYFIHSYYAVNIDEKNLVSYYSLNKNKVPAIVKKNNIIGCQFHPEKSSKQGLNIIENFLRDKL
;
A
#
# COMPACT_ATOMS: atom_id res chain seq x y z
N MET A 1 -10.80 13.65 13.50
CA MET A 1 -10.19 13.51 12.16
C MET A 1 -11.14 12.69 11.28
N LYS A 2 -11.39 13.12 10.05
CA LYS A 2 -12.26 12.39 9.09
C LYS A 2 -11.43 11.40 8.28
N ILE A 3 -11.63 10.12 8.51
CA ILE A 3 -10.91 9.06 7.80
C ILE A 3 -11.82 8.45 6.74
N LYS A 4 -11.33 8.36 5.51
CA LYS A 4 -12.03 7.67 4.43
C LYS A 4 -11.26 6.40 4.03
N ILE A 5 -11.97 5.29 3.97
CA ILE A 5 -11.51 4.04 3.36
C ILE A 5 -12.12 3.97 1.98
N ILE A 6 -11.28 3.88 0.96
CA ILE A 6 -11.76 3.83 -0.44
C ILE A 6 -12.38 2.47 -0.73
N ASP A 7 -13.62 2.48 -1.21
CA ASP A 7 -14.26 1.28 -1.74
C ASP A 7 -13.75 0.95 -3.14
N THR A 8 -12.74 0.09 -3.21
CA THR A 8 -12.14 -0.41 -4.45
C THR A 8 -12.96 -1.52 -5.13
N GLY A 9 -14.10 -1.91 -4.55
CA GLY A 9 -14.96 -3.00 -5.02
C GLY A 9 -14.56 -4.38 -4.47
N ASN A 10 -13.28 -4.62 -4.19
CA ASN A 10 -12.75 -5.87 -3.67
C ASN A 10 -11.72 -5.56 -2.58
N ALA A 11 -12.14 -5.54 -1.31
CA ALA A 11 -11.22 -5.40 -0.18
C ALA A 11 -11.83 -5.97 1.10
N ASN A 12 -10.97 -6.40 2.03
CA ASN A 12 -11.39 -6.77 3.36
C ASN A 12 -11.56 -5.51 4.23
N PHE A 13 -12.61 -4.73 3.93
CA PHE A 13 -12.86 -3.46 4.62
C PHE A 13 -13.05 -3.63 6.13
N LEU A 14 -13.69 -4.71 6.58
CA LEU A 14 -14.07 -4.86 7.98
C LEU A 14 -12.86 -4.94 8.92
N SER A 15 -11.83 -5.70 8.54
CA SER A 15 -10.60 -5.80 9.33
C SER A 15 -9.89 -4.46 9.42
N LEU A 16 -9.74 -3.76 8.29
CA LEU A 16 -9.12 -2.43 8.26
C LEU A 16 -9.95 -1.40 9.03
N TYR A 17 -11.26 -1.36 8.82
CA TYR A 17 -12.17 -0.49 9.54
C TYR A 17 -12.04 -0.67 11.06
N ARG A 18 -12.08 -1.91 11.54
CA ARG A 18 -11.91 -2.23 12.97
C ARG A 18 -10.55 -1.77 13.50
N ALA A 19 -9.47 -1.98 12.73
CA ALA A 19 -8.14 -1.57 13.12
C ALA A 19 -8.02 -0.04 13.26
N ILE A 20 -8.58 0.73 12.30
CA ILE A 20 -8.58 2.19 12.36
C ILE A 20 -9.46 2.71 13.52
N LYS A 21 -10.61 2.07 13.75
CA LYS A 21 -11.55 2.43 14.83
C LYS A 21 -10.96 2.31 16.24
N LEU A 22 -9.84 1.60 16.42
CA LEU A 22 -9.11 1.60 17.70
C LEU A 22 -8.50 2.96 18.03
N PHE A 23 -8.24 3.80 17.02
CA PHE A 23 -7.53 5.06 17.16
C PHE A 23 -8.40 6.29 16.80
N GLU A 24 -9.35 6.12 15.87
CA GLU A 24 -10.18 7.21 15.36
C GLU A 24 -11.65 6.77 15.24
N SER A 25 -12.56 7.60 15.72
CA SER A 25 -13.99 7.28 15.74
C SER A 25 -14.70 7.63 14.43
N ASN A 26 -14.26 8.67 13.71
CA ASN A 26 -14.88 9.15 12.48
C ASN A 26 -14.26 8.49 11.24
N VAL A 27 -14.65 7.24 10.99
CA VAL A 27 -14.16 6.41 9.89
C VAL A 27 -15.34 5.99 9.01
N GLU A 28 -15.22 6.23 7.72
CA GLU A 28 -16.26 5.90 6.75
C GLU A 28 -15.67 5.24 5.51
N ILE A 29 -16.41 4.25 4.94
CA ILE A 29 -16.11 3.68 3.63
C ILE A 29 -16.80 4.55 2.59
N SER A 30 -16.08 4.96 1.54
CA SER A 30 -16.64 5.84 0.53
C SER A 30 -16.18 5.47 -0.88
N SER A 31 -17.10 5.58 -1.82
CA SER A 31 -16.87 5.60 -3.27
C SER A 31 -17.21 6.95 -3.91
N ASN A 32 -17.54 7.96 -3.12
CA ASN A 32 -17.92 9.28 -3.63
C ASN A 32 -16.70 10.19 -3.76
N PRO A 33 -16.29 10.62 -4.96
CA PRO A 33 -15.14 11.49 -5.18
C PRO A 33 -15.14 12.77 -4.35
N LYS A 34 -16.31 13.42 -4.20
CA LYS A 34 -16.44 14.67 -3.44
C LYS A 34 -16.23 14.46 -1.94
N GLU A 35 -16.65 13.31 -1.41
CA GLU A 35 -16.44 12.97 0.00
C GLU A 35 -15.00 12.54 0.28
N ILE A 36 -14.34 11.90 -0.69
CA ILE A 36 -12.93 11.52 -0.60
C ILE A 36 -12.05 12.76 -0.45
N LEU A 37 -12.31 13.81 -1.22
CA LEU A 37 -11.55 15.07 -1.16
C LEU A 37 -11.78 15.89 0.13
N LYS A 38 -12.76 15.52 0.96
CA LYS A 38 -13.00 16.13 2.28
C LYS A 38 -12.35 15.34 3.43
N ALA A 39 -11.62 14.29 3.14
CA ALA A 39 -10.94 13.49 4.15
C ALA A 39 -9.72 14.20 4.70
N ASP A 40 -9.46 14.03 6.00
CA ASP A 40 -8.18 14.40 6.58
C ASP A 40 -7.10 13.36 6.27
N LYS A 41 -7.49 12.07 6.15
CA LYS A 41 -6.62 10.97 5.72
C LYS A 41 -7.40 9.89 4.98
N ILE A 42 -6.71 9.21 4.06
CA ILE A 42 -7.29 8.18 3.20
C ILE A 42 -6.55 6.86 3.40
N PHE A 43 -7.32 5.77 3.51
CA PHE A 43 -6.81 4.41 3.33
C PHE A 43 -7.32 3.84 1.99
N LEU A 44 -6.40 3.31 1.22
CA LEU A 44 -6.65 2.69 -0.07
C LEU A 44 -6.33 1.18 0.02
N PRO A 45 -7.25 0.35 0.53
CA PRO A 45 -7.06 -1.09 0.54
C PRO A 45 -7.31 -1.67 -0.85
N GLY A 46 -6.79 -2.86 -1.09
CA GLY A 46 -7.11 -3.62 -2.28
C GLY A 46 -6.68 -5.07 -2.17
N VAL A 47 -7.48 -5.96 -2.76
CA VAL A 47 -7.14 -7.38 -2.97
C VAL A 47 -7.57 -7.81 -4.38
N GLY A 48 -6.94 -8.86 -4.91
CA GLY A 48 -7.23 -9.35 -6.26
C GLY A 48 -6.29 -8.79 -7.32
N ALA A 49 -6.75 -8.66 -8.56
CA ALA A 49 -5.94 -8.27 -9.70
C ALA A 49 -5.87 -6.74 -9.89
N PHE A 50 -4.69 -6.25 -10.25
CA PHE A 50 -4.40 -4.84 -10.50
C PHE A 50 -5.38 -4.20 -11.50
N LYS A 51 -5.53 -4.83 -12.67
CA LYS A 51 -6.42 -4.34 -13.75
C LYS A 51 -7.87 -4.20 -13.29
N ASN A 52 -8.38 -5.17 -12.53
CA ASN A 52 -9.74 -5.14 -12.03
C ASN A 52 -9.93 -3.99 -11.02
N CYS A 53 -8.96 -3.77 -10.14
CA CYS A 53 -8.99 -2.66 -9.19
C CYS A 53 -9.03 -1.30 -9.91
N ILE A 54 -8.15 -1.08 -10.89
CA ILE A 54 -8.11 0.14 -11.69
C ILE A 54 -9.44 0.36 -12.44
N ASN A 55 -9.99 -0.69 -13.06
CA ASN A 55 -11.28 -0.60 -13.76
C ASN A 55 -12.42 -0.20 -12.81
N ASN A 56 -12.46 -0.78 -11.62
CA ASN A 56 -13.45 -0.42 -10.59
C ASN A 56 -13.33 1.05 -10.16
N LEU A 57 -12.10 1.53 -9.95
CA LEU A 57 -11.86 2.93 -9.60
C LEU A 57 -12.30 3.88 -10.73
N LYS A 58 -12.05 3.51 -12.00
CA LYS A 58 -12.51 4.27 -13.18
C LYS A 58 -14.04 4.29 -13.28
N LEU A 59 -14.69 3.14 -13.14
CA LEU A 59 -16.16 3.02 -13.18
C LEU A 59 -16.84 3.84 -12.10
N LYS A 60 -16.25 3.94 -10.91
CA LYS A 60 -16.74 4.75 -9.78
C LYS A 60 -16.35 6.23 -9.87
N GLY A 61 -15.60 6.65 -10.90
CA GLY A 61 -15.09 8.02 -11.04
C GLY A 61 -14.05 8.44 -9.98
N ILE A 62 -13.47 7.46 -9.25
CA ILE A 62 -12.50 7.71 -8.16
C ILE A 62 -11.08 7.84 -8.70
N PHE A 63 -10.77 7.21 -9.84
CA PHE A 63 -9.40 7.13 -10.38
C PHE A 63 -8.76 8.51 -10.55
N ASP A 64 -9.46 9.43 -11.23
CA ASP A 64 -8.95 10.80 -11.46
C ASP A 64 -8.89 11.63 -10.17
N THR A 65 -9.76 11.33 -9.21
CA THR A 65 -9.72 11.95 -7.89
C THR A 65 -8.47 11.54 -7.13
N LEU A 66 -8.14 10.26 -7.13
CA LEU A 66 -6.93 9.75 -6.48
C LEU A 66 -5.65 10.27 -7.17
N LYS A 67 -5.62 10.43 -8.48
CA LYS A 67 -4.49 11.05 -9.20
C LYS A 67 -4.18 12.48 -8.74
N LYS A 68 -5.14 13.18 -8.18
CA LYS A 68 -4.99 14.56 -7.68
C LYS A 68 -4.62 14.64 -6.20
N ILE A 69 -4.63 13.53 -5.46
CA ILE A 69 -4.43 13.50 -4.00
C ILE A 69 -3.10 14.14 -3.57
N ASP A 70 -2.02 13.95 -4.34
CA ASP A 70 -0.72 14.58 -4.04
C ASP A 70 -0.81 16.12 -4.12
N LYS A 71 -1.55 16.65 -5.09
CA LYS A 71 -1.79 18.10 -5.23
C LYS A 71 -2.68 18.66 -4.12
N GLU A 72 -3.67 17.88 -3.71
CA GLU A 72 -4.59 18.24 -2.61
C GLU A 72 -3.94 18.07 -1.23
N GLN A 73 -2.70 17.54 -1.17
CA GLN A 73 -1.95 17.30 0.06
C GLN A 73 -2.68 16.43 1.09
N ILE A 74 -3.62 15.57 0.66
CA ILE A 74 -4.34 14.65 1.54
C ILE A 74 -3.48 13.39 1.74
N PRO A 75 -3.11 13.06 3.00
CA PRO A 75 -2.33 11.86 3.28
C PRO A 75 -3.10 10.59 2.89
N ILE A 76 -2.42 9.69 2.16
CA ILE A 76 -2.97 8.42 1.71
C ILE A 76 -2.05 7.26 2.07
N MET A 77 -2.65 6.16 2.58
CA MET A 77 -1.97 4.88 2.80
C MET A 77 -2.57 3.80 1.89
N GLY A 78 -1.79 3.35 0.90
CA GLY A 78 -2.11 2.18 0.08
C GLY A 78 -1.72 0.88 0.79
N ILE A 79 -2.60 -0.14 0.80
CA ILE A 79 -2.37 -1.42 1.47
C ILE A 79 -2.46 -2.56 0.45
N CYS A 80 -1.40 -3.36 0.37
CA CYS A 80 -1.25 -4.51 -0.52
C CYS A 80 -1.48 -4.11 -1.98
N LEU A 81 -2.55 -4.54 -2.64
CA LEU A 81 -2.91 -4.08 -3.99
C LEU A 81 -3.10 -2.55 -4.02
N GLY A 82 -3.64 -1.96 -2.95
CA GLY A 82 -3.75 -0.50 -2.81
C GLY A 82 -2.40 0.23 -2.88
N MET A 83 -1.32 -0.36 -2.32
CA MET A 83 0.04 0.13 -2.54
C MET A 83 0.45 0.00 -4.01
N GLN A 84 0.19 -1.16 -4.61
CA GLN A 84 0.64 -1.45 -5.98
C GLN A 84 0.04 -0.46 -6.99
N ILE A 85 -1.23 -0.12 -6.86
CA ILE A 85 -1.88 0.83 -7.78
C ILE A 85 -1.41 2.28 -7.63
N LEU A 86 -0.61 2.62 -6.61
CA LEU A 86 0.04 3.94 -6.49
C LEU A 86 1.14 4.15 -7.56
N PHE A 87 1.69 3.07 -8.12
CA PHE A 87 2.78 3.09 -9.10
C PHE A 87 2.30 3.41 -10.52
N ASP A 88 3.26 3.52 -11.46
CA ASP A 88 2.98 3.94 -12.84
C ASP A 88 2.19 2.88 -13.61
N ASN A 89 2.60 1.60 -13.53
CA ASN A 89 1.96 0.51 -14.29
C ASN A 89 2.19 -0.87 -13.66
N SER A 90 1.42 -1.84 -14.16
CA SER A 90 1.58 -3.27 -13.86
C SER A 90 1.47 -4.10 -15.14
N ASN A 91 2.25 -5.19 -15.22
CA ASN A 91 2.13 -6.17 -16.30
C ASN A 91 1.23 -7.37 -15.92
N GLU A 92 0.46 -7.27 -14.85
CA GLU A 92 -0.48 -8.32 -14.44
C GLU A 92 -1.62 -8.46 -15.46
N PHE A 93 -1.68 -9.61 -16.15
CA PHE A 93 -2.64 -9.87 -17.25
C PHE A 93 -2.62 -8.82 -18.37
N GLY A 94 -1.43 -8.33 -18.73
CA GLY A 94 -1.18 -7.27 -19.69
C GLY A 94 -0.91 -5.92 -19.05
N GLU A 95 -0.35 -4.98 -19.82
CA GLU A 95 0.02 -3.67 -19.31
C GLU A 95 -1.23 -2.89 -18.89
N THR A 96 -1.20 -2.38 -17.67
CA THR A 96 -2.27 -1.55 -17.10
C THR A 96 -1.67 -0.35 -16.37
N GLU A 97 -2.12 0.85 -16.72
CA GLU A 97 -1.74 2.11 -16.07
C GLU A 97 -2.28 2.15 -14.64
N GLY A 98 -1.41 2.53 -13.68
CA GLY A 98 -1.76 2.82 -12.28
C GLY A 98 -2.06 4.30 -12.04
N LEU A 99 -1.96 4.71 -10.78
CA LEU A 99 -2.20 6.12 -10.39
C LEU A 99 -1.01 7.04 -10.71
N GLY A 100 0.21 6.49 -10.87
CA GLY A 100 1.42 7.26 -11.17
C GLY A 100 1.82 8.24 -10.05
N LEU A 101 1.41 7.99 -8.81
CA LEU A 101 1.74 8.83 -7.66
C LEU A 101 3.16 8.57 -7.16
N ILE A 102 3.64 7.34 -7.27
CA ILE A 102 5.02 6.92 -6.98
C ILE A 102 5.60 6.32 -8.25
N LYS A 103 6.79 6.77 -8.65
CA LYS A 103 7.47 6.24 -9.83
C LYS A 103 7.92 4.79 -9.60
N GLY A 104 7.69 3.95 -10.60
CA GLY A 104 8.06 2.54 -10.61
C GLY A 104 6.99 1.66 -11.24
N ASP A 105 7.26 0.37 -11.30
CA ASP A 105 6.43 -0.62 -11.98
C ASP A 105 6.08 -1.77 -11.04
N ILE A 106 4.99 -2.45 -11.33
CA ILE A 106 4.60 -3.67 -10.62
C ILE A 106 4.87 -4.87 -11.52
N ARG A 107 5.68 -5.82 -11.02
CA ARG A 107 6.12 -7.02 -11.74
C ARG A 107 5.89 -8.27 -10.90
N ASN A 108 5.75 -9.42 -11.58
CA ASN A 108 5.58 -10.69 -10.89
C ASN A 108 6.87 -11.12 -10.19
N LEU A 109 6.77 -11.71 -9.00
CA LEU A 109 7.91 -12.26 -8.24
C LEU A 109 8.68 -13.35 -9.00
N ASN A 110 8.08 -13.96 -10.05
CA ASN A 110 8.81 -14.89 -10.93
C ASN A 110 10.02 -14.23 -11.61
N SER A 111 10.02 -12.90 -11.78
CA SER A 111 11.16 -12.18 -12.38
C SER A 111 12.46 -12.31 -11.58
N ILE A 112 12.36 -12.61 -10.27
CA ILE A 112 13.49 -12.85 -9.36
C ILE A 112 13.55 -14.28 -8.84
N ASN A 113 12.77 -15.20 -9.41
CA ASN A 113 12.65 -16.62 -9.01
C ASN A 113 13.05 -17.59 -10.13
N SER A 114 14.08 -17.23 -10.89
CA SER A 114 14.58 -18.06 -12.03
C SER A 114 14.90 -19.49 -11.61
N GLU A 115 15.43 -19.68 -10.40
CA GLU A 115 15.82 -21.00 -9.85
C GLU A 115 14.66 -21.68 -9.09
N LYS A 116 13.46 -21.11 -9.07
CA LYS A 116 12.28 -21.61 -8.33
C LYS A 116 12.56 -21.95 -6.86
N THR A 117 13.36 -21.12 -6.20
CA THR A 117 13.83 -21.33 -4.83
C THR A 117 12.80 -20.98 -3.76
N PHE A 118 11.71 -20.30 -4.13
CA PHE A 118 10.61 -19.95 -3.23
C PHE A 118 9.25 -20.12 -3.90
N LYS A 119 8.20 -20.25 -3.09
CA LYS A 119 6.81 -20.36 -3.57
C LYS A 119 6.21 -18.99 -3.86
N ILE A 120 5.36 -18.93 -4.90
CA ILE A 120 4.53 -17.76 -5.22
C ILE A 120 3.06 -18.19 -5.12
N PRO A 121 2.22 -17.42 -4.44
CA PRO A 121 2.49 -16.13 -3.80
C PRO A 121 3.43 -16.24 -2.58
N SER A 122 4.15 -15.14 -2.27
CA SER A 122 4.87 -14.97 -1.01
C SER A 122 3.84 -14.77 0.10
N ILE A 123 3.70 -15.77 0.98
CA ILE A 123 2.71 -15.79 2.07
C ILE A 123 3.39 -16.05 3.39
N GLY A 124 3.11 -15.23 4.39
CA GLY A 124 3.56 -15.47 5.75
C GLY A 124 3.99 -14.22 6.50
N TRP A 125 4.53 -14.46 7.68
CA TRP A 125 5.11 -13.44 8.55
C TRP A 125 6.58 -13.25 8.16
N ILE A 126 6.90 -12.11 7.59
CA ILE A 126 8.22 -11.80 7.05
C ILE A 126 8.79 -10.59 7.77
N GLU A 127 10.06 -10.68 8.16
CA GLU A 127 10.80 -9.60 8.79
C GLU A 127 11.24 -8.56 7.77
N THR A 128 11.02 -7.29 8.10
CA THR A 128 11.38 -6.16 7.25
C THR A 128 12.64 -5.45 7.77
N ILE A 129 13.37 -4.86 6.85
CA ILE A 129 14.62 -4.15 7.09
C ILE A 129 14.43 -2.69 6.67
N SER A 130 14.80 -1.74 7.49
CA SER A 130 14.75 -0.33 7.14
C SER A 130 15.79 0.03 6.09
N ASN A 131 15.42 0.91 5.16
CA ASN A 131 16.41 1.57 4.31
C ASN A 131 17.21 2.59 5.14
N ASN A 132 18.46 2.80 4.79
CA ASN A 132 19.39 3.66 5.52
C ASN A 132 18.85 5.07 5.79
N ASN A 133 18.09 5.63 4.84
CA ASN A 133 17.49 6.95 4.97
C ASN A 133 16.38 7.03 6.04
N PHE A 134 15.85 5.89 6.50
CA PHE A 134 14.72 5.79 7.43
C PHE A 134 15.06 5.13 8.76
N LYS A 135 16.33 5.02 9.12
CA LYS A 135 16.78 4.41 10.38
C LYS A 135 16.20 5.07 11.64
N LYS A 136 15.83 6.35 11.57
CA LYS A 136 15.21 7.07 12.70
C LYS A 136 13.86 6.50 13.12
N ILE A 137 13.16 5.81 12.21
CA ILE A 137 11.86 5.16 12.48
C ILE A 137 11.95 3.63 12.37
N SER A 138 13.16 3.05 12.44
CA SER A 138 13.38 1.60 12.34
C SER A 138 12.58 0.82 13.37
N ASN A 139 12.43 1.33 14.59
CA ASN A 139 11.62 0.73 15.65
C ASN A 139 10.12 0.58 15.28
N ILE A 140 9.64 1.30 14.26
CA ILE A 140 8.27 1.20 13.74
C ILE A 140 8.24 0.23 12.57
N ILE A 141 9.22 0.30 11.66
CA ILE A 141 9.19 -0.33 10.35
C ILE A 141 10.00 -1.64 10.25
N GLU A 142 10.92 -1.92 11.20
CA GLU A 142 11.65 -3.19 11.29
C GLU A 142 10.90 -4.14 12.23
N ASN A 143 10.01 -4.92 11.67
CA ASN A 143 9.19 -5.89 12.41
C ASN A 143 8.76 -7.04 11.49
N LYS A 144 8.09 -8.04 12.07
CA LYS A 144 7.43 -9.09 11.29
C LYS A 144 6.01 -8.65 10.94
N PHE A 145 5.73 -8.63 9.64
CA PHE A 145 4.40 -8.31 9.11
C PHE A 145 3.85 -9.47 8.26
N TYR A 146 2.54 -9.51 8.10
CA TYR A 146 1.86 -10.54 7.31
C TYR A 146 1.75 -10.11 5.85
N PHE A 147 2.42 -10.85 4.97
CA PHE A 147 2.41 -10.67 3.52
C PHE A 147 1.57 -11.75 2.85
N ILE A 148 0.94 -11.39 1.73
CA ILE A 148 0.31 -12.29 0.77
C ILE A 148 0.28 -11.61 -0.59
N HIS A 149 1.29 -11.86 -1.45
CA HIS A 149 1.36 -11.24 -2.77
C HIS A 149 2.21 -12.04 -3.77
N SER A 150 1.86 -11.90 -5.05
CA SER A 150 2.59 -12.47 -6.19
C SER A 150 3.35 -11.42 -7.00
N TYR A 151 2.99 -10.16 -6.84
CA TYR A 151 3.56 -9.02 -7.55
C TYR A 151 4.22 -8.06 -6.55
N TYR A 152 5.25 -7.35 -7.00
CA TYR A 152 6.01 -6.42 -6.17
C TYR A 152 6.46 -5.22 -7.00
N ALA A 153 6.78 -4.13 -6.32
CA ALA A 153 7.23 -2.90 -6.97
C ALA A 153 8.73 -2.98 -7.31
N VAL A 154 9.07 -2.51 -8.52
CA VAL A 154 10.43 -2.41 -9.06
C VAL A 154 10.67 -0.99 -9.60
N ASN A 155 11.93 -0.68 -9.95
CA ASN A 155 12.33 0.61 -10.50
C ASN A 155 11.95 1.81 -9.60
N ILE A 156 11.92 1.58 -8.29
CA ILE A 156 11.60 2.61 -7.29
C ILE A 156 12.84 3.45 -7.05
N ASP A 157 12.66 4.76 -6.97
CA ASP A 157 13.69 5.67 -6.48
C ASP A 157 14.04 5.32 -5.03
N GLU A 158 15.34 5.10 -4.74
CA GLU A 158 15.83 4.65 -3.43
C GLU A 158 15.39 5.58 -2.27
N LYS A 159 15.19 6.88 -2.55
CA LYS A 159 14.67 7.83 -1.55
C LYS A 159 13.22 7.56 -1.14
N ASN A 160 12.46 6.85 -1.98
CA ASN A 160 11.07 6.49 -1.72
C ASN A 160 10.93 5.10 -1.08
N LEU A 161 12.00 4.30 -1.05
CA LEU A 161 12.01 2.99 -0.40
C LEU A 161 12.26 3.16 1.10
N VAL A 162 11.23 2.91 1.92
CA VAL A 162 11.28 3.06 3.38
C VAL A 162 11.80 1.79 4.05
N SER A 163 11.20 0.65 3.71
CA SER A 163 11.63 -0.67 4.17
C SER A 163 11.40 -1.73 3.10
N TYR A 164 12.11 -2.84 3.23
CA TYR A 164 12.04 -3.98 2.33
C TYR A 164 12.23 -5.28 3.11
N TYR A 165 11.93 -6.41 2.49
CA TYR A 165 12.42 -7.71 2.92
C TYR A 165 13.32 -8.30 1.85
N SER A 166 14.21 -9.21 2.26
CA SER A 166 15.14 -9.87 1.34
C SER A 166 14.54 -11.17 0.81
N LEU A 167 14.51 -11.33 -0.52
CA LEU A 167 14.07 -12.54 -1.19
C LEU A 167 15.06 -12.87 -2.32
N ASN A 168 15.77 -14.00 -2.23
CA ASN A 168 16.85 -14.35 -3.16
C ASN A 168 17.83 -13.19 -3.41
N LYS A 169 18.33 -12.56 -2.34
CA LYS A 169 19.24 -11.40 -2.39
C LYS A 169 18.64 -10.14 -3.04
N ASN A 170 17.39 -10.18 -3.48
CA ASN A 170 16.68 -9.01 -4.00
C ASN A 170 15.94 -8.29 -2.88
N LYS A 171 15.93 -6.96 -2.94
CA LYS A 171 15.08 -6.14 -2.07
C LYS A 171 13.65 -6.16 -2.63
N VAL A 172 12.70 -6.69 -1.86
CA VAL A 172 11.28 -6.59 -2.16
C VAL A 172 10.69 -5.48 -1.28
N PRO A 173 10.19 -4.39 -1.86
CA PRO A 173 9.66 -3.27 -1.11
C PRO A 173 8.52 -3.67 -0.18
N ALA A 174 8.64 -3.31 1.10
CA ALA A 174 7.63 -3.55 2.12
C ALA A 174 6.85 -2.27 2.45
N ILE A 175 7.56 -1.14 2.58
CA ILE A 175 6.96 0.20 2.75
C ILE A 175 7.64 1.16 1.78
N VAL A 176 6.83 1.97 1.11
CA VAL A 176 7.28 3.06 0.25
C VAL A 176 6.64 4.37 0.70
N LYS A 177 7.35 5.50 0.48
CA LYS A 177 6.84 6.84 0.81
C LYS A 177 7.30 7.88 -0.19
N LYS A 178 6.39 8.75 -0.59
CA LYS A 178 6.67 9.98 -1.35
C LYS A 178 5.74 11.06 -0.85
N ASN A 179 6.28 12.12 -0.27
CA ASN A 179 5.50 13.19 0.35
C ASN A 179 4.49 12.64 1.40
N ASN A 180 3.22 12.90 1.19
CA ASN A 180 2.07 12.43 1.99
C ASN A 180 1.51 11.07 1.54
N ILE A 181 2.15 10.41 0.57
CA ILE A 181 1.74 9.11 0.01
C ILE A 181 2.59 8.01 0.62
N ILE A 182 1.94 7.02 1.24
CA ILE A 182 2.58 5.84 1.84
C ILE A 182 1.96 4.59 1.24
N GLY A 183 2.76 3.57 1.00
CA GLY A 183 2.30 2.25 0.58
C GLY A 183 2.88 1.15 1.46
N CYS A 184 2.06 0.19 1.89
CA CYS A 184 2.47 -1.03 2.59
C CYS A 184 2.13 -2.25 1.75
N GLN A 185 3.11 -3.10 1.39
CA GLN A 185 2.85 -4.34 0.65
C GLN A 185 2.20 -5.41 1.54
N PHE A 186 2.48 -5.39 2.82
CA PHE A 186 1.84 -6.26 3.81
C PHE A 186 0.47 -5.71 4.23
N HIS A 187 -0.25 -6.52 5.01
CA HIS A 187 -1.54 -6.16 5.61
C HIS A 187 -1.35 -5.70 7.05
N PRO A 188 -1.26 -4.39 7.35
CA PRO A 188 -1.09 -3.91 8.71
C PRO A 188 -2.27 -4.32 9.61
N GLU A 189 -3.50 -4.37 9.08
CA GLU A 189 -4.70 -4.80 9.79
C GLU A 189 -4.70 -6.30 10.15
N LYS A 190 -3.74 -7.09 9.60
CA LYS A 190 -3.53 -8.51 9.89
C LYS A 190 -2.19 -8.78 10.55
N SER A 191 -1.42 -7.75 10.86
CA SER A 191 -0.06 -7.85 11.36
C SER A 191 0.06 -7.60 12.87
N SER A 192 -0.97 -7.99 13.65
CA SER A 192 -0.96 -7.92 15.11
C SER A 192 -0.64 -6.49 15.63
N LYS A 193 0.01 -6.38 16.78
CA LYS A 193 0.39 -5.09 17.38
C LYS A 193 1.29 -4.24 16.49
N GLN A 194 2.23 -4.88 15.78
CA GLN A 194 3.16 -4.20 14.88
C GLN A 194 2.43 -3.54 13.72
N GLY A 195 1.44 -4.21 13.15
CA GLY A 195 0.61 -3.64 12.10
C GLY A 195 -0.30 -2.52 12.60
N LEU A 196 -0.88 -2.65 13.79
CA LEU A 196 -1.66 -1.59 14.42
C LEU A 196 -0.78 -0.35 14.69
N ASN A 197 0.48 -0.55 15.08
CA ASN A 197 1.45 0.53 15.26
C ASN A 197 1.72 1.29 13.94
N ILE A 198 1.78 0.61 12.78
CA ILE A 198 1.89 1.26 11.47
C ILE A 198 0.66 2.16 11.21
N ILE A 199 -0.55 1.65 11.44
CA ILE A 199 -1.79 2.41 11.26
C ILE A 199 -1.80 3.64 12.17
N GLU A 200 -1.48 3.47 13.46
CA GLU A 200 -1.43 4.56 14.43
C GLU A 200 -0.41 5.64 14.03
N ASN A 201 0.81 5.23 13.64
CA ASN A 201 1.84 6.19 13.24
C ASN A 201 1.49 6.94 11.96
N PHE A 202 0.79 6.31 11.00
CA PHE A 202 0.23 7.02 9.86
C PHE A 202 -0.83 8.05 10.30
N LEU A 203 -1.73 7.66 11.21
CA LEU A 203 -2.76 8.58 11.72
C LEU A 203 -2.16 9.76 12.49
N ARG A 204 -1.01 9.59 13.14
CA ARG A 204 -0.30 10.60 13.95
C ARG A 204 0.81 11.35 13.20
N ASP A 205 0.92 11.21 11.86
CA ASP A 205 1.96 11.85 11.02
C ASP A 205 3.41 11.52 11.43
N LYS A 206 3.64 10.29 11.90
CA LYS A 206 4.96 9.80 12.35
C LYS A 206 5.65 8.83 11.37
N LEU A 207 5.00 8.54 10.24
CA LEU A 207 5.53 7.71 9.16
C LEU A 207 5.99 8.55 7.97
#